data_b00f8e0e2317d62e8a392916791986cb
#
_entry.id   b00f8e0e2317d62e8a392916791986cb
#
_cell.length_a   1.000
_cell.length_b   1.000
_cell.length_c   1.000
_cell.angle_alpha   90.00
_cell.angle_beta   90.00
_cell.angle_gamma   90.00
#
_symmetry.space_group_name_H-M   'P 1'
#
loop_
_entity.id
_entity.type
_entity.pdbx_description
1 polymer ?
#
loop_
_entity_poly.entity_id
_entity_poly.type
_entity_poly.pdbx_seq_one_letter_code
_entity_poly.pdbx_strand_id
1 'polypeptide(L)'
;MVRSGEDEISVVENRCAHKGVKFCQTRTGHSKELICPYHQWSYALNGDLQGVPFRRGVKRQGGMPSDFDPRDHSLNKLRVEVVNGVVWATFSDETPPFREYLGEKFWKHYTRVYDGRKLEVLGYNRQHIPSNWKQMQENIKDPYHAGLLHVFFATFGLFRADQKSAVDIDDEGRHGILISRKGEQEKTEAMADIRNFQGDLVLEDPRVMDVVQEFPGEETVGMITIFPSVILQQQVNSLTTRQIVPKGPGGFDFHWTHWCYADDTPEMRLRRTRQANLFGPAGFVSADDGEVLEMTQDRK
;
A
#
# COMPACT_ATOMS: atom_id res chain seq x y z
N MET A 1 -2.11 0.25 14.89
CA MET A 1 -2.55 -1.16 14.85
C MET A 1 -1.84 -1.91 15.96
N VAL A 2 -2.57 -2.71 16.71
CA VAL A 2 -2.09 -3.53 17.84
C VAL A 2 -2.65 -4.93 17.67
N ARG A 3 -1.80 -5.95 17.85
CA ARG A 3 -2.21 -7.36 17.92
C ARG A 3 -2.11 -7.79 19.38
N SER A 4 -3.22 -8.12 19.99
CA SER A 4 -3.33 -8.57 21.40
C SER A 4 -3.47 -10.09 21.54
N GLY A 5 -3.83 -10.78 20.44
CA GLY A 5 -3.97 -12.23 20.34
C GLY A 5 -3.71 -12.71 18.93
N GLU A 6 -3.87 -14.00 18.68
CA GLU A 6 -3.63 -14.60 17.36
C GLU A 6 -4.56 -13.97 16.31
N ASP A 7 -5.83 -13.85 16.61
CA ASP A 7 -6.86 -13.27 15.73
C ASP A 7 -7.41 -11.94 16.23
N GLU A 8 -6.83 -11.38 17.29
CA GLU A 8 -7.31 -10.15 17.89
C GLU A 8 -6.45 -8.97 17.45
N ILE A 9 -6.99 -8.16 16.53
CA ILE A 9 -6.36 -6.95 16.00
C ILE A 9 -7.23 -5.74 16.28
N SER A 10 -6.63 -4.73 16.91
CA SER A 10 -7.26 -3.43 17.12
C SER A 10 -6.51 -2.36 16.32
N VAL A 11 -7.24 -1.42 15.73
CA VAL A 11 -6.68 -0.22 15.13
C VAL A 11 -7.25 0.99 15.85
N VAL A 12 -6.36 1.79 16.42
CA VAL A 12 -6.73 2.98 17.21
C VAL A 12 -5.91 4.18 16.74
N GLU A 13 -6.45 5.37 16.88
CA GLU A 13 -5.71 6.59 16.62
C GLU A 13 -4.59 6.74 17.64
N ASN A 14 -3.37 6.97 17.16
CA ASN A 14 -2.19 7.18 18.01
C ASN A 14 -2.15 8.61 18.57
N ARG A 15 -3.23 9.00 19.26
CA ARG A 15 -3.41 10.30 19.90
C ARG A 15 -4.12 10.14 21.23
N CYS A 16 -3.48 10.61 22.28
CA CYS A 16 -4.07 10.61 23.62
C CYS A 16 -5.35 11.46 23.64
N ALA A 17 -6.44 10.93 24.18
CA ALA A 17 -7.73 11.62 24.26
C ALA A 17 -7.68 12.88 25.13
N HIS A 18 -6.67 13.02 26.01
CA HIS A 18 -6.54 14.19 26.88
C HIS A 18 -6.05 15.44 26.13
N LYS A 19 -4.86 15.38 25.50
CA LYS A 19 -4.21 16.53 24.84
C LYS A 19 -3.62 16.18 23.46
N GLY A 20 -4.04 15.10 22.84
CA GLY A 20 -3.65 14.73 21.48
C GLY A 20 -2.19 14.30 21.30
N VAL A 21 -1.47 14.02 22.39
CA VAL A 21 -0.06 13.61 22.29
C VAL A 21 0.04 12.24 21.64
N LYS A 22 0.94 12.12 20.66
CA LYS A 22 1.31 10.85 20.04
C LYS A 22 2.10 10.01 21.04
N PHE A 23 1.57 8.86 21.47
CA PHE A 23 2.20 8.02 22.49
C PHE A 23 3.09 6.91 21.92
N CYS A 24 2.75 6.28 20.82
CA CYS A 24 3.66 5.37 20.12
C CYS A 24 4.62 6.18 19.25
N GLN A 25 5.88 6.26 19.65
CA GLN A 25 6.92 7.04 18.98
C GLN A 25 7.73 6.21 17.98
N THR A 26 7.73 4.89 18.12
CA THR A 26 8.42 3.94 17.26
C THR A 26 7.46 3.28 16.27
N ARG A 27 8.01 2.72 15.20
CA ARG A 27 7.21 2.02 14.18
C ARG A 27 6.64 0.71 14.68
N THR A 28 7.41 0.00 15.49
CA THR A 28 7.08 -1.31 16.05
C THR A 28 7.51 -1.36 17.51
N GLY A 29 6.87 -2.21 18.28
CA GLY A 29 7.20 -2.41 19.68
C GLY A 29 6.29 -3.44 20.33
N HIS A 30 6.56 -3.76 21.58
CA HIS A 30 5.74 -4.62 22.41
C HIS A 30 5.36 -3.87 23.67
N SER A 31 4.09 -3.91 24.03
CA SER A 31 3.59 -3.30 25.27
C SER A 31 2.38 -4.06 25.76
N LYS A 32 2.16 -4.04 27.07
CA LYS A 32 0.95 -4.57 27.69
C LYS A 32 -0.20 -3.56 27.75
N GLU A 33 0.13 -2.29 27.64
CA GLU A 33 -0.79 -1.17 27.63
C GLU A 33 -0.18 0.01 26.85
N LEU A 34 -1.00 0.98 26.47
CA LEU A 34 -0.57 2.17 25.76
C LEU A 34 -0.52 3.34 26.75
N ILE A 35 0.66 3.85 27.09
CA ILE A 35 0.85 4.91 28.08
C ILE A 35 1.21 6.21 27.40
N CYS A 36 0.47 7.29 27.69
CA CYS A 36 0.77 8.62 27.23
C CYS A 36 1.98 9.19 27.99
N PRO A 37 3.05 9.64 27.31
CA PRO A 37 4.24 10.14 27.97
C PRO A 37 4.03 11.49 28.67
N TYR A 38 2.91 12.21 28.38
CA TYR A 38 2.68 13.53 28.94
C TYR A 38 2.08 13.46 30.35
N HIS A 39 0.91 12.83 30.51
CA HIS A 39 0.22 12.76 31.79
C HIS A 39 -0.05 11.33 32.26
N GLN A 40 0.63 10.33 31.66
CA GLN A 40 0.56 8.92 32.03
C GLN A 40 -0.86 8.32 32.00
N TRP A 41 -1.77 8.89 31.18
CA TRP A 41 -3.02 8.21 30.91
C TRP A 41 -2.70 6.87 30.23
N SER A 42 -3.25 5.79 30.75
CA SER A 42 -3.00 4.46 30.23
C SER A 42 -4.27 3.88 29.61
N TYR A 43 -4.07 3.22 28.47
CA TYR A 43 -5.12 2.62 27.69
C TYR A 43 -4.82 1.12 27.48
N ALA A 44 -5.87 0.32 27.46
CA ALA A 44 -5.78 -1.06 27.01
C ALA A 44 -5.35 -1.12 25.56
N LEU A 45 -4.92 -2.29 25.09
CA LEU A 45 -4.47 -2.49 23.70
C LEU A 45 -5.60 -2.28 22.68
N ASN A 46 -6.85 -2.40 23.09
CA ASN A 46 -8.04 -2.06 22.29
C ASN A 46 -8.43 -0.58 22.34
N GLY A 47 -7.67 0.25 23.07
CA GLY A 47 -7.89 1.69 23.16
C GLY A 47 -8.78 2.17 24.30
N ASP A 48 -9.32 1.28 25.15
CA ASP A 48 -10.13 1.69 26.31
C ASP A 48 -9.27 2.39 27.35
N LEU A 49 -9.73 3.53 27.88
CA LEU A 49 -9.03 4.23 28.96
C LEU A 49 -9.11 3.40 30.26
N GLN A 50 -7.95 3.00 30.78
CA GLN A 50 -7.83 2.20 32.00
C GLN A 50 -7.40 3.02 33.21
N GLY A 51 -6.43 3.92 33.01
CA GLY A 51 -5.81 4.63 34.12
C GLY A 51 -5.66 6.12 33.87
N VAL A 52 -6.00 6.89 34.89
CA VAL A 52 -5.80 8.35 34.97
C VAL A 52 -5.13 8.66 36.31
N PRO A 53 -3.86 9.11 36.30
CA PRO A 53 -3.17 9.49 37.52
C PRO A 53 -3.93 10.57 38.28
N PHE A 54 -3.99 10.42 39.61
CA PHE A 54 -4.71 11.33 40.50
C PHE A 54 -6.19 11.51 40.20
N ARG A 55 -6.85 10.55 39.53
CA ARG A 55 -8.31 10.64 39.24
C ARG A 55 -9.15 11.00 40.46
N ARG A 56 -8.81 10.43 41.62
CA ARG A 56 -9.51 10.67 42.89
C ARG A 56 -8.84 11.77 43.71
N GLY A 57 -7.93 12.55 43.14
CA GLY A 57 -7.12 13.52 43.81
C GLY A 57 -6.06 12.94 44.76
N VAL A 58 -5.34 13.83 45.43
CA VAL A 58 -4.38 13.48 46.48
C VAL A 58 -5.08 13.50 47.81
N LYS A 59 -5.10 12.38 48.54
CA LYS A 59 -5.88 12.19 49.77
C LYS A 59 -7.38 12.54 49.59
N ARG A 60 -7.92 12.25 48.39
CA ARG A 60 -9.30 12.56 47.96
C ARG A 60 -9.61 14.06 47.88
N GLN A 61 -8.62 14.90 47.77
CA GLN A 61 -8.77 16.33 47.50
C GLN A 61 -8.36 16.65 46.08
N GLY A 62 -9.20 17.42 45.37
CA GLY A 62 -9.02 17.63 43.92
C GLY A 62 -9.37 16.36 43.12
N GLY A 63 -8.73 16.20 41.99
CA GLY A 63 -8.96 15.09 41.07
C GLY A 63 -9.83 15.47 39.88
N MET A 64 -10.31 14.48 39.17
CA MET A 64 -11.24 14.68 38.06
C MET A 64 -12.63 15.04 38.58
N PRO A 65 -13.47 15.72 37.78
CA PRO A 65 -14.88 15.99 38.13
C PRO A 65 -15.64 14.70 38.51
N SER A 66 -16.69 14.85 39.31
CA SER A 66 -17.45 13.68 39.78
C SER A 66 -18.17 12.91 38.68
N ASP A 67 -18.45 13.56 37.55
CA ASP A 67 -19.09 13.04 36.36
C ASP A 67 -18.07 12.50 35.32
N PHE A 68 -16.79 12.50 35.64
CA PHE A 68 -15.76 11.97 34.76
C PHE A 68 -15.91 10.46 34.55
N ASP A 69 -16.34 10.05 33.36
CA ASP A 69 -16.39 8.64 32.96
C ASP A 69 -15.21 8.30 32.03
N PRO A 70 -14.31 7.36 32.40
CA PRO A 70 -13.23 6.93 31.55
C PRO A 70 -13.68 6.41 30.18
N ARG A 71 -14.89 5.88 30.08
CA ARG A 71 -15.43 5.34 28.82
C ARG A 71 -15.56 6.43 27.75
N ASP A 72 -15.85 7.66 28.16
CA ASP A 72 -15.98 8.81 27.25
C ASP A 72 -14.64 9.35 26.76
N HIS A 73 -13.55 8.83 27.31
CA HIS A 73 -12.17 9.28 27.04
C HIS A 73 -11.28 8.16 26.48
N SER A 74 -11.88 7.12 25.91
CA SER A 74 -11.16 6.08 25.18
C SER A 74 -10.55 6.65 23.89
N LEU A 75 -9.55 5.95 23.32
CA LEU A 75 -8.98 6.33 22.01
C LEU A 75 -10.03 6.16 20.92
N ASN A 76 -9.94 6.97 19.87
CA ASN A 76 -10.72 6.74 18.67
C ASN A 76 -10.35 5.38 18.09
N LYS A 77 -11.34 4.51 17.97
CA LYS A 77 -11.20 3.16 17.42
C LYS A 77 -11.66 3.15 15.98
N LEU A 78 -10.94 2.43 15.15
CA LEU A 78 -11.39 2.15 13.79
C LEU A 78 -12.08 0.80 13.78
N ARG A 79 -13.12 0.68 12.97
CA ARG A 79 -13.69 -0.63 12.64
C ARG A 79 -12.70 -1.41 11.78
N VAL A 80 -12.45 -2.65 12.15
CA VAL A 80 -11.39 -3.50 11.57
C VAL A 80 -11.99 -4.72 10.93
N GLU A 81 -11.45 -5.08 9.77
CA GLU A 81 -11.72 -6.34 9.08
C GLU A 81 -10.39 -6.93 8.60
N VAL A 82 -10.17 -8.21 8.86
CA VAL A 82 -8.99 -8.94 8.38
C VAL A 82 -9.42 -9.86 7.24
N VAL A 83 -8.91 -9.58 6.05
CA VAL A 83 -9.29 -10.33 4.85
C VAL A 83 -8.05 -10.89 4.18
N ASN A 84 -7.95 -12.20 4.17
CA ASN A 84 -6.84 -12.93 3.54
C ASN A 84 -5.46 -12.41 3.97
N GLY A 85 -5.28 -12.16 5.28
CA GLY A 85 -4.02 -11.70 5.87
C GLY A 85 -3.78 -10.18 5.80
N VAL A 86 -4.65 -9.42 5.16
CA VAL A 86 -4.57 -7.95 5.11
C VAL A 86 -5.55 -7.33 6.09
N VAL A 87 -5.07 -6.36 6.86
CA VAL A 87 -5.87 -5.62 7.84
C VAL A 87 -6.42 -4.36 7.19
N TRP A 88 -7.74 -4.29 7.11
CA TRP A 88 -8.49 -3.14 6.63
C TRP A 88 -9.13 -2.41 7.81
N ALA A 89 -9.12 -1.09 7.78
CA ALA A 89 -9.69 -0.31 8.87
C ALA A 89 -10.33 0.98 8.35
N THR A 90 -11.43 1.40 8.98
CA THR A 90 -12.16 2.62 8.62
C THR A 90 -12.58 3.39 9.86
N PHE A 91 -12.61 4.73 9.77
CA PHE A 91 -13.18 5.61 10.77
C PHE A 91 -14.70 5.72 10.68
N SER A 92 -15.28 5.34 9.53
CA SER A 92 -16.72 5.49 9.28
C SER A 92 -17.45 4.19 9.58
N ASP A 93 -18.53 4.29 10.35
CA ASP A 93 -19.46 3.20 10.60
C ASP A 93 -20.36 2.90 9.39
N GLU A 94 -20.46 3.84 8.44
CA GLU A 94 -21.26 3.72 7.24
C GLU A 94 -20.54 2.95 6.13
N THR A 95 -19.22 2.78 6.21
CA THR A 95 -18.47 2.00 5.21
C THR A 95 -18.95 0.55 5.24
N PRO A 96 -19.39 -0.05 4.11
CA PRO A 96 -19.80 -1.44 4.09
C PRO A 96 -18.63 -2.40 4.38
N PRO A 97 -18.87 -3.69 4.63
CA PRO A 97 -17.83 -4.70 4.72
C PRO A 97 -16.89 -4.65 3.51
N PHE A 98 -15.61 -4.98 3.71
CA PHE A 98 -14.57 -4.76 2.70
C PHE A 98 -14.90 -5.38 1.32
N ARG A 99 -15.47 -6.60 1.30
CA ARG A 99 -15.86 -7.25 0.04
C ARG A 99 -16.94 -6.44 -0.70
N GLU A 100 -17.94 -5.96 0.02
CA GLU A 100 -19.01 -5.13 -0.55
C GLU A 100 -18.47 -3.76 -0.98
N TYR A 101 -17.58 -3.16 -0.17
CA TYR A 101 -16.91 -1.91 -0.51
C TYR A 101 -16.09 -2.01 -1.79
N LEU A 102 -15.39 -3.14 -1.98
CA LEU A 102 -14.57 -3.40 -3.16
C LEU A 102 -15.42 -3.76 -4.39
N GLY A 103 -16.58 -4.39 -4.19
CA GLY A 103 -17.45 -4.90 -5.25
C GLY A 103 -16.97 -6.22 -5.87
N GLU A 104 -17.89 -7.02 -6.37
CA GLU A 104 -17.60 -8.38 -6.88
C GLU A 104 -16.60 -8.39 -8.05
N LYS A 105 -16.62 -7.37 -8.88
CA LYS A 105 -15.71 -7.22 -10.01
C LYS A 105 -14.25 -7.14 -9.54
N PHE A 106 -13.98 -6.30 -8.56
CA PHE A 106 -12.64 -6.11 -7.99
C PHE A 106 -12.26 -7.22 -7.00
N TRP A 107 -13.25 -7.77 -6.31
CA TRP A 107 -13.07 -8.91 -5.42
C TRP A 107 -12.41 -10.10 -6.11
N LYS A 108 -12.82 -10.40 -7.34
CA LYS A 108 -12.21 -11.45 -8.16
C LYS A 108 -10.70 -11.22 -8.38
N HIS A 109 -10.31 -10.00 -8.67
CA HIS A 109 -8.90 -9.65 -8.86
C HIS A 109 -8.13 -9.61 -7.53
N TYR A 110 -8.77 -9.17 -6.45
CA TYR A 110 -8.22 -9.22 -5.11
C TYR A 110 -7.89 -10.66 -4.71
N THR A 111 -8.86 -11.55 -4.76
CA THR A 111 -8.69 -12.94 -4.33
C THR A 111 -7.80 -13.78 -5.25
N ARG A 112 -7.52 -13.31 -6.46
CA ARG A 112 -6.52 -13.92 -7.35
C ARG A 112 -5.12 -13.90 -6.74
N VAL A 113 -4.80 -12.88 -6.00
CA VAL A 113 -3.48 -12.63 -5.40
C VAL A 113 -3.51 -12.86 -3.88
N TYR A 114 -4.55 -12.36 -3.22
CA TYR A 114 -4.80 -12.57 -1.79
C TYR A 114 -5.75 -13.75 -1.62
N ASP A 115 -5.23 -14.95 -1.85
CA ASP A 115 -6.01 -16.20 -1.94
C ASP A 115 -6.16 -16.93 -0.59
N GLY A 116 -5.68 -16.32 0.49
CA GLY A 116 -5.71 -16.90 1.84
C GLY A 116 -4.41 -17.57 2.27
N ARG A 117 -3.41 -17.71 1.36
CA ARG A 117 -2.07 -18.12 1.78
C ARG A 117 -1.49 -17.13 2.79
N LYS A 118 -0.69 -17.61 3.72
CA LYS A 118 -0.03 -16.78 4.72
C LYS A 118 0.97 -15.83 4.04
N LEU A 119 0.81 -14.53 4.33
CA LEU A 119 1.68 -13.48 3.80
C LEU A 119 2.87 -13.24 4.74
N GLU A 120 4.04 -12.97 4.14
CA GLU A 120 5.24 -12.52 4.85
C GLU A 120 5.79 -11.25 4.19
N VAL A 121 6.24 -10.32 5.01
CA VAL A 121 6.81 -9.06 4.53
C VAL A 121 8.27 -9.28 4.15
N LEU A 122 8.62 -8.95 2.90
CA LEU A 122 10.00 -8.95 2.40
C LEU A 122 10.73 -7.64 2.77
N GLY A 123 10.03 -6.51 2.75
CA GLY A 123 10.64 -5.23 3.07
C GLY A 123 9.72 -4.05 2.85
N TYR A 124 10.26 -2.87 3.17
CA TYR A 124 9.57 -1.58 3.05
C TYR A 124 10.42 -0.56 2.33
N ASN A 125 9.79 0.20 1.43
CA ASN A 125 10.37 1.42 0.88
C ASN A 125 9.50 2.63 1.23
N ARG A 126 10.13 3.81 1.21
CA ARG A 126 9.45 5.09 1.36
C ARG A 126 10.00 6.03 0.31
N GLN A 127 9.11 6.63 -0.43
CA GLN A 127 9.41 7.62 -1.44
C GLN A 127 8.63 8.88 -1.11
N HIS A 128 9.30 10.04 -1.10
CA HIS A 128 8.63 11.32 -1.06
C HIS A 128 8.55 11.85 -2.48
N ILE A 129 7.36 12.21 -2.92
CA ILE A 129 7.12 12.76 -4.26
C ILE A 129 6.53 14.16 -4.09
N PRO A 130 7.22 15.22 -4.56
CA PRO A 130 6.76 16.60 -4.46
C PRO A 130 5.71 16.90 -5.55
N SER A 131 4.58 16.22 -5.45
CA SER A 131 3.46 16.32 -6.39
C SER A 131 2.12 16.09 -5.69
N ASN A 132 1.05 16.56 -6.31
CA ASN A 132 -0.29 16.25 -5.82
C ASN A 132 -0.56 14.74 -5.91
N TRP A 133 -1.00 14.17 -4.81
CA TRP A 133 -1.24 12.72 -4.70
C TRP A 133 -2.25 12.17 -5.73
N LYS A 134 -3.17 13.00 -6.23
CA LYS A 134 -4.14 12.61 -7.26
C LYS A 134 -3.47 12.30 -8.60
N GLN A 135 -2.34 12.94 -8.89
CA GLN A 135 -1.57 12.65 -10.11
C GLN A 135 -1.03 11.22 -10.10
N MET A 136 -0.61 10.70 -8.94
CA MET A 136 -0.22 9.29 -8.81
C MET A 136 -1.41 8.35 -9.06
N GLN A 137 -2.61 8.72 -8.64
CA GLN A 137 -3.82 7.94 -8.92
C GLN A 137 -4.14 7.88 -10.42
N GLU A 138 -3.90 8.95 -11.16
CA GLU A 138 -4.06 8.97 -12.62
C GLU A 138 -2.94 8.18 -13.31
N ASN A 139 -1.69 8.40 -12.90
CA ASN A 139 -0.52 7.70 -13.45
C ASN A 139 -0.66 6.17 -13.39
N ILE A 140 -1.12 5.61 -12.27
CA ILE A 140 -1.28 4.16 -12.11
C ILE A 140 -2.33 3.57 -13.05
N LYS A 141 -3.29 4.36 -13.49
CA LYS A 141 -4.37 3.94 -14.41
C LYS A 141 -4.08 4.28 -15.87
N ASP A 142 -2.90 4.79 -16.16
CA ASP A 142 -2.49 5.13 -17.51
C ASP A 142 -1.59 4.04 -18.13
N PRO A 143 -2.12 3.16 -18.97
CA PRO A 143 -1.30 2.16 -19.67
C PRO A 143 -0.44 2.76 -20.79
N TYR A 144 -0.75 4.00 -21.24
CA TYR A 144 -0.09 4.62 -22.39
C TYR A 144 1.35 5.03 -22.08
N HIS A 145 1.60 5.58 -20.88
CA HIS A 145 2.97 6.00 -20.51
C HIS A 145 3.92 4.82 -20.31
N ALA A 146 3.43 3.64 -19.95
CA ALA A 146 4.26 2.52 -19.50
C ALA A 146 5.36 2.10 -20.49
N GLY A 147 5.05 2.08 -21.79
CA GLY A 147 6.04 1.77 -22.83
C GLY A 147 6.86 2.97 -23.31
N LEU A 148 6.42 4.19 -23.00
CA LEU A 148 7.03 5.44 -23.48
C LEU A 148 7.94 6.08 -22.44
N LEU A 149 7.51 6.10 -21.19
CA LEU A 149 8.29 6.62 -20.07
C LEU A 149 9.33 5.59 -19.60
N HIS A 150 8.88 4.36 -19.36
CA HIS A 150 9.74 3.28 -18.88
C HIS A 150 10.40 2.53 -20.05
N VAL A 151 11.24 3.22 -20.81
CA VAL A 151 11.90 2.67 -22.01
C VAL A 151 12.68 1.39 -21.71
N PHE A 152 13.12 1.21 -20.46
CA PHE A 152 13.71 -0.04 -19.98
C PHE A 152 12.80 -1.26 -20.26
N PHE A 153 11.50 -1.13 -20.05
CA PHE A 153 10.56 -2.21 -20.33
C PHE A 153 10.53 -2.62 -21.80
N ALA A 154 10.49 -1.64 -22.69
CA ALA A 154 10.50 -1.89 -24.12
C ALA A 154 11.85 -2.45 -24.57
N THR A 155 12.95 -1.86 -24.10
CA THR A 155 14.32 -2.24 -24.47
C THR A 155 14.64 -3.69 -24.11
N PHE A 156 14.24 -4.13 -22.90
CA PHE A 156 14.57 -5.46 -22.38
C PHE A 156 13.41 -6.46 -22.42
N GLY A 157 12.31 -6.14 -23.09
CA GLY A 157 11.24 -7.10 -23.41
C GLY A 157 10.24 -7.40 -22.28
N LEU A 158 10.14 -6.54 -21.26
CA LEU A 158 9.04 -6.57 -20.29
C LEU A 158 7.77 -5.92 -20.83
N PHE A 159 7.89 -4.95 -21.72
CA PHE A 159 6.81 -4.38 -22.50
C PHE A 159 6.91 -4.86 -23.95
N ARG A 160 5.79 -5.24 -24.53
CA ARG A 160 5.71 -5.70 -25.92
C ARG A 160 4.69 -4.85 -26.66
N ALA A 161 4.95 -4.55 -27.92
CA ALA A 161 4.09 -3.66 -28.71
C ALA A 161 2.66 -4.20 -28.88
N ASP A 162 2.49 -5.52 -28.87
CA ASP A 162 1.19 -6.21 -28.94
C ASP A 162 0.61 -6.52 -27.56
N GLN A 163 1.17 -5.95 -26.49
CA GLN A 163 0.67 -6.14 -25.12
C GLN A 163 -0.73 -5.55 -24.99
N LYS A 164 -1.66 -6.39 -24.54
CA LYS A 164 -3.04 -5.97 -24.30
C LYS A 164 -3.18 -5.44 -22.89
N SER A 165 -3.53 -4.17 -22.78
CA SER A 165 -3.83 -3.53 -21.51
C SER A 165 -5.27 -3.05 -21.47
N ALA A 166 -5.89 -3.09 -20.30
CA ALA A 166 -7.22 -2.59 -20.05
C ALA A 166 -7.26 -1.85 -18.72
N VAL A 167 -8.04 -0.80 -18.68
CA VAL A 167 -8.40 -0.10 -17.44
C VAL A 167 -9.89 -0.29 -17.23
N ASP A 168 -10.26 -0.62 -16.00
CA ASP A 168 -11.64 -0.74 -15.60
C ASP A 168 -11.89 0.00 -14.28
N ILE A 169 -13.12 0.45 -14.07
CA ILE A 169 -13.53 1.19 -12.88
C ILE A 169 -14.77 0.51 -12.27
N ASP A 170 -15.00 0.74 -10.98
CA ASP A 170 -16.24 0.32 -10.34
C ASP A 170 -17.41 1.22 -10.76
N ASP A 171 -18.63 0.77 -10.52
CA ASP A 171 -19.84 1.46 -10.96
C ASP A 171 -20.01 2.85 -10.30
N GLU A 172 -19.36 3.06 -9.15
CA GLU A 172 -19.38 4.33 -8.44
C GLU A 172 -18.17 5.23 -8.75
N GLY A 173 -17.24 4.77 -9.59
CA GLY A 173 -16.05 5.52 -9.98
C GLY A 173 -15.01 5.71 -8.88
N ARG A 174 -15.06 4.91 -7.82
CA ARG A 174 -14.13 4.99 -6.66
C ARG A 174 -12.86 4.19 -6.87
N HIS A 175 -13.03 2.97 -7.36
CA HIS A 175 -11.94 2.01 -7.53
C HIS A 175 -11.57 1.89 -9.00
N GLY A 176 -10.32 1.56 -9.25
CA GLY A 176 -9.85 1.30 -10.60
C GLY A 176 -8.91 0.11 -10.63
N ILE A 177 -8.81 -0.54 -11.78
CA ILE A 177 -7.83 -1.58 -12.02
C ILE A 177 -7.20 -1.39 -13.38
N LEU A 178 -5.87 -1.50 -13.43
CA LEU A 178 -5.12 -1.68 -14.66
C LEU A 178 -4.71 -3.14 -14.75
N ILE A 179 -5.00 -3.76 -15.88
CA ILE A 179 -4.67 -5.14 -16.20
C ILE A 179 -3.83 -5.14 -17.46
N SER A 180 -2.73 -5.89 -17.47
CA SER A 180 -1.97 -6.15 -18.69
C SER A 180 -1.71 -7.63 -18.86
N ARG A 181 -1.73 -8.07 -20.12
CA ARG A 181 -1.39 -9.42 -20.55
C ARG A 181 -0.15 -9.36 -21.41
N LYS A 182 0.78 -10.29 -21.20
CA LYS A 182 2.02 -10.33 -21.96
C LYS A 182 1.71 -10.52 -23.46
N GLY A 183 2.34 -9.69 -24.30
CA GLY A 183 2.32 -9.87 -25.73
C GLY A 183 3.24 -11.00 -26.18
N GLU A 184 3.07 -11.46 -27.41
CA GLU A 184 3.87 -12.55 -28.01
C GLU A 184 5.12 -12.01 -28.74
N GLN A 185 5.01 -10.83 -29.35
CA GLN A 185 6.07 -10.24 -30.18
C GLN A 185 7.07 -9.47 -29.33
N GLU A 186 8.30 -9.94 -29.27
CA GLU A 186 9.34 -9.32 -28.45
C GLU A 186 9.80 -7.95 -28.97
N LYS A 187 9.93 -7.82 -30.27
CA LYS A 187 10.36 -6.58 -30.94
C LYS A 187 9.59 -6.40 -32.23
N THR A 188 9.01 -5.25 -32.44
CA THR A 188 8.28 -4.87 -33.67
C THR A 188 8.81 -3.58 -34.22
N GLU A 189 8.53 -3.31 -35.52
CA GLU A 189 8.84 -2.03 -36.15
C GLU A 189 8.20 -0.85 -35.38
N ALA A 190 7.05 -1.05 -34.76
CA ALA A 190 6.39 -0.04 -33.93
C ALA A 190 7.20 0.43 -32.73
N MET A 191 8.14 -0.38 -32.23
CA MET A 191 9.05 0.04 -31.16
C MET A 191 10.08 1.07 -31.62
N ALA A 192 10.33 1.18 -32.91
CA ALA A 192 11.22 2.20 -33.48
C ALA A 192 10.66 3.63 -33.29
N ASP A 193 9.34 3.78 -33.09
CA ASP A 193 8.71 5.05 -32.80
C ASP A 193 8.94 5.52 -31.35
N ILE A 194 9.39 4.60 -30.47
CA ILE A 194 9.72 4.93 -29.08
C ILE A 194 11.08 5.63 -29.07
N ARG A 195 11.08 6.94 -28.77
CA ARG A 195 12.32 7.70 -28.61
C ARG A 195 13.19 7.05 -27.51
N ASN A 196 14.47 6.93 -27.73
CA ASN A 196 15.44 6.28 -26.83
C ASN A 196 15.34 4.74 -26.75
N PHE A 197 14.49 4.07 -27.51
CA PHE A 197 14.53 2.63 -27.64
C PHE A 197 15.87 2.18 -28.25
N GLN A 198 16.53 1.21 -27.61
CA GLN A 198 17.81 0.68 -28.04
C GLN A 198 17.72 -0.85 -28.17
N GLY A 199 17.31 -1.31 -29.33
CA GLY A 199 17.04 -2.73 -29.60
C GLY A 199 18.26 -3.68 -29.48
N ASP A 200 19.46 -3.14 -29.50
CA ASP A 200 20.71 -3.93 -29.44
C ASP A 200 21.25 -4.09 -28.01
N LEU A 201 20.67 -3.38 -27.03
CA LEU A 201 21.08 -3.52 -25.63
C LEU A 201 20.62 -4.86 -25.06
N VAL A 202 21.52 -5.48 -24.31
CA VAL A 202 21.31 -6.74 -23.60
C VAL A 202 21.71 -6.55 -22.15
N LEU A 203 20.90 -7.07 -21.24
CA LEU A 203 21.24 -7.07 -19.81
C LEU A 203 22.41 -8.02 -19.55
N GLU A 204 23.43 -7.53 -18.85
CA GLU A 204 24.54 -8.37 -18.38
C GLU A 204 24.02 -9.45 -17.40
N ASP A 205 23.09 -9.11 -16.52
CA ASP A 205 22.40 -10.06 -15.66
C ASP A 205 20.89 -10.09 -15.95
N PRO A 206 20.43 -11.06 -16.77
CA PRO A 206 19.02 -11.15 -17.16
C PRO A 206 18.10 -11.66 -16.01
N ARG A 207 18.64 -12.05 -14.85
CA ARG A 207 17.84 -12.63 -13.77
C ARG A 207 16.82 -11.64 -13.16
N VAL A 208 16.99 -10.35 -13.38
CA VAL A 208 15.98 -9.33 -13.01
C VAL A 208 14.71 -9.48 -13.84
N MET A 209 14.84 -10.05 -15.05
CA MET A 209 13.77 -10.30 -16.01
C MET A 209 13.21 -11.73 -15.91
N ASP A 210 13.74 -12.56 -14.99
CA ASP A 210 13.29 -13.94 -14.81
C ASP A 210 11.86 -13.96 -14.24
N VAL A 211 10.93 -14.43 -15.06
CA VAL A 211 9.47 -14.46 -14.78
C VAL A 211 8.97 -15.89 -14.93
N VAL A 212 8.19 -16.33 -13.97
CA VAL A 212 7.47 -17.60 -14.01
C VAL A 212 5.96 -17.37 -13.93
N GLN A 213 5.20 -18.22 -14.63
CA GLN A 213 3.74 -18.20 -14.51
C GLN A 213 3.35 -18.70 -13.11
N GLU A 214 2.70 -17.86 -12.34
CA GLU A 214 2.32 -18.16 -10.96
C GLU A 214 0.81 -18.12 -10.76
N PHE A 215 0.17 -17.08 -11.29
CA PHE A 215 -1.26 -16.84 -11.09
C PHE A 215 -2.09 -17.40 -12.26
N PRO A 216 -3.34 -17.83 -12.00
CA PRO A 216 -4.22 -18.27 -13.07
C PRO A 216 -4.54 -17.12 -14.03
N GLY A 217 -4.78 -17.48 -15.32
CA GLY A 217 -5.08 -16.52 -16.39
C GLY A 217 -3.83 -16.01 -17.10
N GLU A 218 -4.03 -15.07 -18.01
CA GLU A 218 -3.00 -14.49 -18.88
C GLU A 218 -2.43 -13.17 -18.34
N GLU A 219 -3.01 -12.66 -17.26
CA GLU A 219 -2.63 -11.38 -16.69
C GLU A 219 -1.24 -11.46 -16.03
N THR A 220 -0.32 -10.67 -16.54
CA THR A 220 1.03 -10.50 -15.98
C THR A 220 1.13 -9.28 -15.06
N VAL A 221 0.20 -8.35 -15.18
CA VAL A 221 0.07 -7.17 -14.32
C VAL A 221 -1.38 -7.01 -13.90
N GLY A 222 -1.59 -6.76 -12.61
CA GLY A 222 -2.84 -6.32 -12.03
C GLY A 222 -2.56 -5.27 -10.96
N MET A 223 -3.01 -4.04 -11.19
CA MET A 223 -2.88 -2.94 -10.23
C MET A 223 -4.25 -2.43 -9.86
N ILE A 224 -4.71 -2.77 -8.65
CA ILE A 224 -6.00 -2.32 -8.12
C ILE A 224 -5.76 -1.05 -7.31
N THR A 225 -6.41 0.03 -7.68
CA THR A 225 -6.46 1.26 -6.89
C THR A 225 -7.72 1.27 -6.04
N ILE A 226 -7.56 1.17 -4.73
CA ILE A 226 -8.65 1.22 -3.76
C ILE A 226 -8.69 2.62 -3.19
N PHE A 227 -9.77 3.35 -3.51
CA PHE A 227 -9.94 4.73 -3.04
C PHE A 227 -9.94 4.76 -1.49
N PRO A 228 -9.31 5.77 -0.86
CA PRO A 228 -8.66 6.91 -1.50
C PRO A 228 -7.16 6.70 -1.77
N SER A 229 -6.48 5.72 -1.16
CA SER A 229 -5.02 5.83 -1.05
C SER A 229 -4.25 4.52 -1.13
N VAL A 230 -4.91 3.39 -1.37
CA VAL A 230 -4.25 2.08 -1.37
C VAL A 230 -4.18 1.53 -2.79
N ILE A 231 -3.01 1.02 -3.16
CA ILE A 231 -2.79 0.31 -4.41
C ILE A 231 -2.29 -1.11 -4.08
N LEU A 232 -2.97 -2.10 -4.60
CA LEU A 232 -2.54 -3.49 -4.56
C LEU A 232 -1.97 -3.84 -5.93
N GLN A 233 -0.73 -4.26 -5.97
CA GLN A 233 -0.04 -4.54 -7.23
C GLN A 233 0.51 -5.95 -7.24
N GLN A 234 0.14 -6.68 -8.28
CA GLN A 234 0.88 -7.81 -8.81
C GLN A 234 1.49 -7.36 -10.14
N GLN A 235 2.80 -7.42 -10.26
CA GLN A 235 3.50 -7.17 -11.50
C GLN A 235 4.51 -8.29 -11.71
N VAL A 236 4.22 -9.14 -12.70
CA VAL A 236 4.83 -10.45 -12.88
C VAL A 236 4.84 -11.26 -11.57
N ASN A 237 5.97 -11.54 -10.95
CA ASN A 237 6.02 -12.21 -9.64
C ASN A 237 6.19 -11.24 -8.46
N SER A 238 6.38 -9.93 -8.69
CA SER A 238 6.45 -8.94 -7.62
C SER A 238 5.07 -8.67 -7.02
N LEU A 239 5.00 -8.67 -5.70
CA LEU A 239 3.78 -8.43 -4.92
C LEU A 239 4.00 -7.26 -4.00
N THR A 240 3.17 -6.23 -4.15
CA THR A 240 3.30 -4.99 -3.38
C THR A 240 1.95 -4.44 -2.93
N THR A 241 1.95 -3.87 -1.76
CA THR A 241 0.89 -2.97 -1.31
C THR A 241 1.50 -1.59 -1.19
N ARG A 242 0.90 -0.60 -1.84
CA ARG A 242 1.34 0.78 -1.81
C ARG A 242 0.30 1.65 -1.14
N GLN A 243 0.73 2.61 -0.33
CA GLN A 243 -0.16 3.56 0.30
C GLN A 243 0.32 4.98 0.01
N ILE A 244 -0.58 5.80 -0.49
CA ILE A 244 -0.38 7.23 -0.66
C ILE A 244 -0.74 7.92 0.66
N VAL A 245 0.19 8.70 1.21
CA VAL A 245 -0.01 9.48 2.42
C VAL A 245 0.16 10.98 2.08
N PRO A 246 -0.93 11.71 1.81
CA PRO A 246 -0.85 13.12 1.45
C PRO A 246 -0.14 13.97 2.51
N LYS A 247 0.68 14.93 2.05
CA LYS A 247 1.38 15.94 2.88
C LYS A 247 0.92 17.36 2.55
N GLY A 248 -0.20 17.47 1.89
CA GLY A 248 -0.72 18.72 1.35
C GLY A 248 -0.90 18.63 -0.16
N PRO A 249 -1.27 19.74 -0.82
CA PRO A 249 -1.51 19.74 -2.26
C PRO A 249 -0.26 19.57 -3.11
N GLY A 250 0.92 19.84 -2.57
CA GLY A 250 2.19 19.82 -3.29
C GLY A 250 3.11 18.65 -2.93
N GLY A 251 2.65 17.65 -2.16
CA GLY A 251 3.51 16.53 -1.81
C GLY A 251 2.77 15.36 -1.17
N PHE A 252 3.33 14.17 -1.32
CA PHE A 252 2.88 12.97 -0.63
C PHE A 252 4.04 12.00 -0.36
N ASP A 253 3.89 11.20 0.69
CA ASP A 253 4.75 10.05 0.92
C ASP A 253 4.11 8.81 0.30
N PHE A 254 4.88 8.06 -0.46
CA PHE A 254 4.46 6.81 -1.07
C PHE A 254 5.10 5.65 -0.31
N HIS A 255 4.28 4.93 0.43
CA HIS A 255 4.71 3.83 1.28
C HIS A 255 4.55 2.51 0.53
N TRP A 256 5.64 1.80 0.36
CA TRP A 256 5.69 0.50 -0.28
C TRP A 256 5.90 -0.60 0.76
N THR A 257 5.11 -1.65 0.66
CA THR A 257 5.31 -2.90 1.38
C THR A 257 5.45 -4.00 0.36
N HIS A 258 6.63 -4.59 0.27
CA HIS A 258 6.91 -5.76 -0.55
C HIS A 258 6.66 -7.01 0.27
N TRP A 259 6.01 -7.99 -0.29
CA TRP A 259 5.62 -9.19 0.43
C TRP A 259 5.72 -10.45 -0.44
N CYS A 260 5.67 -11.61 0.19
CA CYS A 260 5.72 -12.92 -0.42
C CYS A 260 4.74 -13.85 0.31
N TYR A 261 4.58 -15.06 -0.18
CA TYR A 261 3.90 -16.10 0.58
C TYR A 261 4.88 -16.84 1.47
N ALA A 262 4.38 -17.33 2.62
CA ALA A 262 5.21 -18.06 3.58
C ALA A 262 5.77 -19.36 3.03
N ASP A 263 5.07 -19.95 2.06
CA ASP A 263 5.44 -21.20 1.35
C ASP A 263 6.25 -20.97 0.07
N ASP A 264 6.62 -19.72 -0.24
CA ASP A 264 7.52 -19.45 -1.37
C ASP A 264 8.88 -20.14 -1.18
N THR A 265 9.36 -20.76 -2.27
CA THR A 265 10.73 -21.31 -2.27
C THR A 265 11.78 -20.21 -2.16
N PRO A 266 13.02 -20.52 -1.75
CA PRO A 266 14.11 -19.54 -1.73
C PRO A 266 14.31 -18.84 -3.09
N GLU A 267 14.17 -19.58 -4.20
CA GLU A 267 14.28 -19.03 -5.56
C GLU A 267 13.14 -18.04 -5.85
N MET A 268 11.91 -18.35 -5.44
CA MET A 268 10.77 -17.45 -5.64
C MET A 268 10.93 -16.18 -4.78
N ARG A 269 11.37 -16.31 -3.53
CA ARG A 269 11.66 -15.14 -2.68
C ARG A 269 12.72 -14.24 -3.29
N LEU A 270 13.79 -14.82 -3.83
CA LEU A 270 14.85 -14.07 -4.50
C LEU A 270 14.34 -13.39 -5.78
N ARG A 271 13.51 -14.07 -6.58
CA ARG A 271 12.85 -13.50 -7.77
C ARG A 271 11.98 -12.31 -7.40
N ARG A 272 11.10 -12.44 -6.39
CA ARG A 272 10.27 -11.33 -5.89
C ARG A 272 11.13 -10.15 -5.43
N THR A 273 12.23 -10.40 -4.73
CA THR A 273 13.14 -9.36 -4.24
C THR A 273 13.81 -8.60 -5.39
N ARG A 274 14.30 -9.31 -6.43
CA ARG A 274 14.88 -8.67 -7.62
C ARG A 274 13.85 -7.81 -8.34
N GLN A 275 12.66 -8.34 -8.55
CA GLN A 275 11.58 -7.60 -9.19
C GLN A 275 11.07 -6.44 -8.34
N ALA A 276 11.03 -6.57 -7.01
CA ALA A 276 10.70 -5.46 -6.10
C ALA A 276 11.71 -4.32 -6.21
N ASN A 277 13.00 -4.64 -6.39
CA ASN A 277 14.03 -3.63 -6.64
C ASN A 277 13.89 -3.00 -8.03
N LEU A 278 13.45 -3.74 -9.04
CA LEU A 278 13.22 -3.21 -10.38
C LEU A 278 12.03 -2.24 -10.44
N PHE A 279 10.90 -2.64 -9.85
CA PHE A 279 9.64 -1.89 -9.94
C PHE A 279 9.45 -0.86 -8.83
N GLY A 280 10.13 -1.03 -7.71
CA GLY A 280 10.03 -0.17 -6.54
C GLY A 280 10.78 1.16 -6.67
N PRO A 281 10.78 1.98 -5.61
CA PRO A 281 11.38 3.32 -5.62
C PRO A 281 12.89 3.38 -5.88
N ALA A 282 13.59 2.28 -5.64
CA ALA A 282 15.02 2.15 -5.94
C ALA A 282 15.30 1.70 -7.39
N GLY A 283 14.25 1.38 -8.12
CA GLY A 283 14.32 0.91 -9.50
C GLY A 283 13.90 1.96 -10.51
N PHE A 284 14.03 1.62 -11.78
CA PHE A 284 13.76 2.55 -12.87
C PHE A 284 12.29 2.96 -12.99
N VAL A 285 11.33 2.12 -12.59
CA VAL A 285 9.92 2.38 -12.86
C VAL A 285 9.38 3.48 -11.96
N SER A 286 9.40 3.29 -10.65
CA SER A 286 8.83 4.28 -9.74
C SER A 286 9.68 5.56 -9.61
N ALA A 287 10.96 5.50 -9.97
CA ALA A 287 11.80 6.68 -10.05
C ALA A 287 11.37 7.58 -11.22
N ASP A 288 11.15 7.00 -12.41
CA ASP A 288 10.65 7.72 -13.58
C ASP A 288 9.29 8.37 -13.31
N ASP A 289 8.36 7.61 -12.70
CA ASP A 289 7.04 8.13 -12.31
C ASP A 289 7.17 9.33 -11.36
N GLY A 290 8.03 9.23 -10.34
CA GLY A 290 8.26 10.30 -9.38
C GLY A 290 8.74 11.57 -10.02
N GLU A 291 9.70 11.47 -10.95
CA GLU A 291 10.28 12.59 -11.67
C GLU A 291 9.26 13.32 -12.56
N VAL A 292 8.48 12.60 -13.36
CA VAL A 292 7.49 13.24 -14.23
C VAL A 292 6.32 13.84 -13.44
N LEU A 293 5.97 13.27 -12.31
CA LEU A 293 4.95 13.83 -11.43
C LEU A 293 5.41 15.13 -10.78
N GLU A 294 6.68 15.22 -10.36
CA GLU A 294 7.30 16.45 -9.88
C GLU A 294 7.29 17.53 -10.97
N MET A 295 7.78 17.21 -12.18
CA MET A 295 7.75 18.12 -13.33
C MET A 295 6.34 18.61 -13.68
N THR A 296 5.32 17.77 -13.46
CA THR A 296 3.92 18.15 -13.70
C THR A 296 3.41 19.11 -12.62
N GLN A 297 3.89 18.97 -11.38
CA GLN A 297 3.53 19.83 -10.25
C GLN A 297 4.14 21.23 -10.37
N ASP A 298 5.34 21.35 -10.92
CA ASP A 298 6.12 22.59 -11.01
C ASP A 298 5.55 23.63 -12.01
N ARG A 299 4.34 23.41 -12.50
CA ARG A 299 3.65 24.43 -13.29
C ARG A 299 3.32 25.64 -12.41
N LYS A 300 4.11 26.69 -12.57
CA LYS A 300 3.86 28.01 -12.01
C LYS A 300 2.72 28.72 -12.77
#